data_bc86cc249d8967be2679611d5655fe12
#
_entry.id   bc86cc249d8967be2679611d5655fe12
#
_cell.length_a   1.000
_cell.length_b   1.000
_cell.length_c   1.000
_cell.angle_alpha   90.00
_cell.angle_beta   90.00
_cell.angle_gamma   90.00
#
_symmetry.space_group_name_H-M   'P 1'
#
loop_
_entity.id
_entity.type
_entity.pdbx_description
1 polymer ?
#
loop_
_entity_poly.entity_id
_entity_poly.type
_entity_poly.pdbx_seq_one_letter_code
_entity_poly.pdbx_strand_id
1 'polypeptide(L)'
;LERVEVLEFDPNLRTAIAEAHAVVSMAGYNTCAELLASDTPAVLLPRTRPRREQFIRAQRLRSLGLAECLVKSGMTEIPAAVEACLDQGRQTRMQLDLRGAERAAELLGALMGEEDLGRVHSLGGHACNL
;
A
#
# COMPACT_ATOMS: atom_id res chain seq x y z
N LEU A 1 4.21 -6.09 27.69
CA LEU A 1 4.72 -5.49 26.41
C LEU A 1 6.26 -5.44 26.45
N GLU A 2 6.89 -6.62 26.49
CA GLU A 2 8.35 -6.69 26.68
C GLU A 2 9.17 -6.39 25.40
N ARG A 3 8.55 -6.16 24.26
CA ARG A 3 9.24 -5.89 23.00
C ARG A 3 8.43 -4.95 22.11
N VAL A 4 8.37 -3.68 22.48
CA VAL A 4 7.86 -2.62 21.61
C VAL A 4 9.03 -1.74 21.22
N GLU A 5 9.27 -1.63 19.93
CA GLU A 5 10.20 -0.67 19.34
C GLU A 5 9.41 0.49 18.75
N VAL A 6 9.80 1.70 19.06
CA VAL A 6 9.19 2.92 18.53
C VAL A 6 10.21 3.62 17.65
N LEU A 7 9.89 3.72 16.36
CA LEU A 7 10.72 4.41 15.38
C LEU A 7 10.01 5.69 14.94
N GLU A 8 10.73 6.80 14.94
CA GLU A 8 10.23 8.07 14.41
C GLU A 8 10.13 8.03 12.88
N PHE A 9 11.08 7.36 12.24
CA PHE A 9 11.16 7.19 10.80
C PHE A 9 11.91 5.90 10.45
N ASP A 10 11.42 5.16 9.46
CA ASP A 10 12.10 3.99 8.91
C ASP A 10 12.30 4.17 7.40
N PRO A 11 13.55 4.32 6.92
CA PRO A 11 13.86 4.41 5.49
C PRO A 11 13.57 3.11 4.73
N ASN A 12 13.48 2.00 5.44
CA ASN A 12 13.25 0.66 4.88
C ASN A 12 11.84 0.13 5.15
N LEU A 13 10.85 1.01 5.31
CA LEU A 13 9.47 0.64 5.63
C LEU A 13 8.92 -0.47 4.72
N ARG A 14 9.26 -0.46 3.43
CA ARG A 14 8.88 -1.50 2.49
C ARG A 14 9.37 -2.89 2.91
N THR A 15 10.63 -3.00 3.32
CA THR A 15 11.21 -4.24 3.83
C THR A 15 10.54 -4.66 5.13
N ALA A 16 10.36 -3.74 6.05
CA ALA A 16 9.67 -3.99 7.31
C ALA A 16 8.24 -4.52 7.10
N ILE A 17 7.50 -3.94 6.15
CA ILE A 17 6.17 -4.43 5.76
C ILE A 17 6.25 -5.86 5.19
N ALA A 18 7.19 -6.13 4.30
CA ALA A 18 7.33 -7.44 3.66
C ALA A 18 7.72 -8.56 4.65
N GLU A 19 8.49 -8.24 5.68
CA GLU A 19 8.95 -9.16 6.71
C GLU A 19 7.96 -9.33 7.87
N ALA A 20 7.02 -8.41 8.01
CA ALA A 20 6.03 -8.45 9.08
C ALA A 20 5.08 -9.66 8.94
N HIS A 21 4.64 -10.22 10.06
CA HIS A 21 3.59 -11.24 10.09
C HIS A 21 2.22 -10.67 9.78
N ALA A 22 1.96 -9.47 10.28
CA ALA A 22 0.77 -8.67 9.96
C ALA A 22 1.08 -7.19 10.12
N VAL A 23 0.35 -6.34 9.40
CA VAL A 23 0.46 -4.89 9.47
C VAL A 23 -0.87 -4.26 9.88
N VAL A 24 -0.82 -3.37 10.85
CA VAL A 24 -1.97 -2.53 11.22
C VAL A 24 -1.66 -1.11 10.81
N SER A 25 -2.46 -0.52 9.94
CA SER A 25 -2.20 0.83 9.44
C SER A 25 -3.45 1.60 9.05
N MET A 26 -3.32 2.92 8.88
CA MET A 26 -4.31 3.69 8.15
C MET A 26 -4.21 3.36 6.65
N ALA A 27 -5.33 3.42 5.93
CA ALA A 27 -5.36 3.14 4.49
C ALA A 27 -4.78 4.32 3.66
N GLY A 28 -3.55 4.75 3.98
CA GLY A 28 -2.78 5.72 3.20
C GLY A 28 -2.45 5.16 1.80
N TYR A 29 -2.27 6.04 0.82
CA TYR A 29 -2.01 5.61 -0.56
C TYR A 29 -0.73 4.77 -0.67
N ASN A 30 0.39 5.30 -0.19
CA ASN A 30 1.68 4.63 -0.27
C ASN A 30 1.69 3.32 0.52
N THR A 31 1.18 3.33 1.76
CA THR A 31 1.12 2.12 2.58
C THR A 31 0.27 1.03 1.92
N CYS A 32 -0.86 1.38 1.32
CA CYS A 32 -1.67 0.39 0.58
C CYS A 32 -0.93 -0.16 -0.65
N ALA A 33 -0.16 0.66 -1.37
CA ALA A 33 0.65 0.20 -2.49
C ALA A 33 1.73 -0.80 -2.03
N GLU A 34 2.44 -0.51 -0.93
CA GLU A 34 3.44 -1.41 -0.34
C GLU A 34 2.81 -2.71 0.17
N LEU A 35 1.65 -2.63 0.82
CA LEU A 35 0.91 -3.81 1.27
C LEU A 35 0.48 -4.69 0.09
N LEU A 36 0.04 -4.09 -1.01
CA LEU A 36 -0.32 -4.81 -2.23
C LEU A 36 0.88 -5.50 -2.90
N ALA A 37 2.08 -4.93 -2.74
CA ALA A 37 3.31 -5.49 -3.29
C ALA A 37 3.94 -6.59 -2.41
N SER A 38 3.57 -6.67 -1.12
CA SER A 38 4.25 -7.55 -0.15
C SER A 38 3.50 -8.83 0.21
N ASP A 39 2.24 -8.97 -0.18
CA ASP A 39 1.34 -10.06 0.27
C ASP A 39 1.19 -10.19 1.81
N THR A 40 1.60 -9.18 2.56
CA THR A 40 1.54 -9.20 4.03
C THR A 40 0.09 -9.00 4.49
N PRO A 41 -0.42 -9.85 5.40
CA PRO A 41 -1.74 -9.68 5.99
C PRO A 41 -1.91 -8.30 6.63
N ALA A 42 -3.04 -7.63 6.41
CA ALA A 42 -3.22 -6.27 6.86
C ALA A 42 -4.59 -5.99 7.47
N VAL A 43 -4.59 -5.23 8.56
CA VAL A 43 -5.78 -4.63 9.17
C VAL A 43 -5.73 -3.12 8.94
N LEU A 44 -6.73 -2.60 8.24
CA LEU A 44 -6.82 -1.19 7.89
C LEU A 44 -7.77 -0.45 8.82
N LEU A 45 -7.30 0.64 9.39
CA LEU A 45 -8.01 1.57 10.26
C LEU A 45 -8.17 2.92 9.54
N PRO A 46 -9.09 3.03 8.56
CA PRO A 46 -9.16 4.22 7.74
C PRO A 46 -9.70 5.43 8.50
N ARG A 47 -9.14 6.60 8.23
CA ARG A 47 -9.81 7.86 8.59
C ARG A 47 -11.11 8.01 7.82
N THR A 48 -12.16 8.41 8.53
CA THR A 48 -13.47 8.71 7.92
C THR A 48 -13.73 10.21 7.78
N ARG A 49 -12.94 11.05 8.44
CA ARG A 49 -13.01 12.52 8.43
C ARG A 49 -11.61 13.12 8.39
N PRO A 50 -11.41 14.30 7.80
CA PRO A 50 -12.36 15.10 7.02
C PRO A 50 -12.63 14.53 5.62
N ARG A 51 -11.78 13.64 5.11
CA ARG A 51 -11.89 13.05 3.77
C ARG A 51 -12.14 11.55 3.84
N ARG A 52 -12.91 11.03 2.91
CA ARG A 52 -13.34 9.63 2.88
C ARG A 52 -12.46 8.72 2.00
N GLU A 53 -11.41 9.23 1.41
CA GLU A 53 -10.55 8.48 0.47
C GLU A 53 -9.95 7.22 1.09
N GLN A 54 -9.43 7.32 2.32
CA GLN A 54 -8.89 6.16 3.03
C GLN A 54 -9.97 5.12 3.31
N PHE A 55 -11.16 5.56 3.70
CA PHE A 55 -12.29 4.68 3.95
C PHE A 55 -12.70 3.94 2.66
N ILE A 56 -12.85 4.65 1.55
CA ILE A 56 -13.23 4.06 0.26
C ILE A 56 -12.18 3.03 -0.18
N ARG A 57 -10.89 3.38 -0.04
CA ARG A 57 -9.78 2.48 -0.38
C ARG A 57 -9.78 1.23 0.49
N ALA A 58 -9.89 1.37 1.80
CA ALA A 58 -9.93 0.25 2.73
C ALA A 58 -11.12 -0.68 2.46
N GLN A 59 -12.31 -0.13 2.21
CA GLN A 59 -13.49 -0.90 1.85
C GLN A 59 -13.27 -1.67 0.53
N ARG A 60 -12.62 -1.05 -0.44
CA ARG A 60 -12.29 -1.73 -1.70
C ARG A 60 -11.33 -2.88 -1.50
N LEU A 61 -10.26 -2.68 -0.73
CA LEU A 61 -9.31 -3.74 -0.42
C LEU A 61 -9.97 -4.89 0.34
N ARG A 62 -10.85 -4.57 1.30
CA ARG A 62 -11.63 -5.58 2.00
C ARG A 62 -12.55 -6.38 1.06
N SER A 63 -13.27 -5.71 0.16
CA SER A 63 -14.17 -6.38 -0.79
C SER A 63 -13.46 -7.31 -1.77
N LEU A 64 -12.15 -7.09 -1.97
CA LEU A 64 -11.28 -7.93 -2.78
C LEU A 64 -10.56 -9.03 -1.95
N GLY A 65 -10.84 -9.12 -0.63
CA GLY A 65 -10.17 -10.06 0.26
C GLY A 65 -8.68 -9.75 0.50
N LEU A 66 -8.24 -8.51 0.25
CA LEU A 66 -6.82 -8.13 0.31
C LEU A 66 -6.40 -7.54 1.66
N ALA A 67 -7.34 -7.15 2.50
CA ALA A 67 -7.10 -6.65 3.84
C ALA A 67 -8.39 -6.70 4.68
N GLU A 68 -8.26 -6.80 5.98
CA GLU A 68 -9.38 -6.51 6.88
C GLU A 68 -9.54 -5.00 7.07
N CYS A 69 -10.77 -4.56 7.35
CA CYS A 69 -11.06 -3.14 7.54
C CYS A 69 -11.94 -2.95 8.77
N LEU A 70 -11.42 -2.24 9.75
CA LEU A 70 -12.14 -1.85 10.95
C LEU A 70 -12.53 -0.37 10.85
N VAL A 71 -13.83 -0.09 10.87
CA VAL A 71 -14.39 1.26 10.85
C VAL A 71 -15.09 1.54 12.16
N LYS A 72 -14.69 2.60 12.85
CA LYS A 72 -15.22 2.98 14.17
C LYS A 72 -14.95 1.96 15.29
N SER A 73 -14.01 1.07 15.11
CA SER A 73 -13.65 0.06 16.09
C SER A 73 -12.92 0.69 17.26
N GLY A 74 -13.26 0.23 18.46
CA GLY A 74 -12.43 0.50 19.62
C GLY A 74 -11.09 -0.24 19.51
N MET A 75 -10.08 0.19 20.24
CA MET A 75 -8.77 -0.50 20.28
C MET A 75 -8.88 -1.98 20.66
N THR A 76 -9.98 -2.38 21.26
CA THR A 76 -10.26 -3.76 21.71
C THR A 76 -10.53 -4.73 20.56
N GLU A 77 -10.92 -4.25 19.38
CA GLU A 77 -11.22 -5.11 18.23
C GLU A 77 -9.98 -5.40 17.36
N ILE A 78 -8.91 -4.62 17.52
CA ILE A 78 -7.68 -4.77 16.73
C ILE A 78 -7.01 -6.13 16.94
N PRO A 79 -6.82 -6.63 18.16
CA PRO A 79 -6.19 -7.94 18.39
C PRO A 79 -6.92 -9.07 17.67
N ALA A 80 -8.24 -9.13 17.81
CA ALA A 80 -9.06 -10.17 17.18
C ALA A 80 -8.97 -10.11 15.63
N ALA A 81 -8.93 -8.90 15.04
CA ALA A 81 -8.77 -8.73 13.62
C ALA A 81 -7.37 -9.13 13.13
N VAL A 82 -6.33 -8.89 13.93
CA VAL A 82 -4.97 -9.33 13.63
C VAL A 82 -4.88 -10.85 13.70
N GLU A 83 -5.43 -11.47 14.73
CA GLU A 83 -5.48 -12.93 14.85
C GLU A 83 -6.19 -13.56 13.65
N ALA A 84 -7.35 -13.04 13.26
CA ALA A 84 -8.06 -13.50 12.08
C ALA A 84 -7.24 -13.36 10.78
N CYS A 85 -6.48 -12.27 10.62
CA CYS A 85 -5.58 -12.08 9.50
C CYS A 85 -4.42 -13.08 9.51
N LEU A 86 -3.87 -13.40 10.68
CA LEU A 86 -2.77 -14.35 10.82
C LEU A 86 -3.25 -15.78 10.52
N ASP A 87 -4.45 -16.15 10.95
CA ASP A 87 -5.06 -17.45 10.68
C ASP A 87 -5.34 -17.67 9.18
N GLN A 88 -5.71 -16.62 8.47
CA GLN A 88 -5.89 -16.66 7.01
C GLN A 88 -4.55 -16.81 6.26
N GLY A 89 -3.46 -16.46 6.91
CA GLY A 89 -2.10 -16.51 6.37
C GLY A 89 -1.86 -15.50 5.24
N ARG A 90 -0.67 -15.58 4.64
CA ARG A 90 -0.34 -14.80 3.45
C ARG A 90 -1.18 -15.33 2.29
N GLN A 91 -2.16 -14.57 1.88
CA GLN A 91 -2.96 -14.93 0.71
C GLN A 91 -2.13 -14.64 -0.54
N THR A 92 -1.97 -15.65 -1.39
CA THR A 92 -1.44 -15.43 -2.75
C THR A 92 -2.41 -14.48 -3.44
N ARG A 93 -2.05 -13.21 -3.46
CA ARG A 93 -2.90 -12.18 -4.04
C ARG A 93 -3.05 -12.45 -5.53
N MET A 94 -4.27 -12.33 -6.02
CA MET A 94 -4.53 -12.23 -7.45
C MET A 94 -3.44 -11.38 -8.08
N GLN A 95 -2.95 -11.80 -9.27
CA GLN A 95 -1.94 -11.05 -10.02
C GLN A 95 -2.47 -9.64 -10.31
N LEU A 96 -2.25 -8.75 -9.35
CA LEU A 96 -2.50 -7.33 -9.55
C LEU A 96 -1.41 -6.80 -10.47
N ASP A 97 -1.79 -6.15 -11.56
CA ASP A 97 -0.83 -5.44 -12.40
C ASP A 97 -0.36 -4.18 -11.65
N LEU A 98 0.81 -4.28 -11.02
CA LEU A 98 1.44 -3.19 -10.30
C LEU A 98 2.29 -2.28 -11.20
N ARG A 99 2.35 -2.53 -12.52
CA ARG A 99 3.12 -1.76 -13.49
C ARG A 99 2.36 -0.55 -14.04
N GLY A 100 1.56 0.09 -13.19
CA GLY A 100 0.74 1.24 -13.60
C GLY A 100 1.53 2.42 -14.17
N ALA A 101 2.74 2.67 -13.65
CA ALA A 101 3.61 3.75 -14.14
C ALA A 101 4.15 3.46 -15.54
N GLU A 102 4.63 2.24 -15.79
CA GLU A 102 5.12 1.80 -17.12
C GLU A 102 3.99 1.84 -18.14
N ARG A 103 2.82 1.34 -17.77
CA ARG A 103 1.65 1.35 -18.64
C ARG A 103 1.12 2.76 -18.95
N ALA A 104 1.20 3.68 -17.99
CA ALA A 104 0.90 5.08 -18.21
C ALA A 104 1.91 5.73 -19.16
N ALA A 105 3.21 5.42 -19.02
CA ALA A 105 4.25 5.89 -19.91
C ALA A 105 4.06 5.38 -21.33
N GLU A 106 3.74 4.09 -21.51
CA GLU A 106 3.43 3.51 -22.82
C GLU A 106 2.24 4.19 -23.51
N LEU A 107 1.15 4.42 -22.76
CA LEU A 107 -0.04 5.10 -23.27
C LEU A 107 0.24 6.56 -23.64
N LEU A 108 0.98 7.28 -22.80
CA LEU A 108 1.39 8.66 -23.09
C LEU A 108 2.31 8.71 -24.32
N GLY A 109 3.27 7.79 -24.43
CA GLY A 109 4.15 7.68 -25.58
C GLY A 109 3.37 7.44 -26.89
N ALA A 110 2.36 6.56 -26.85
CA ALA A 110 1.52 6.32 -28.01
C ALA A 110 0.66 7.54 -28.41
N LEU A 111 0.31 8.40 -27.45
CA LEU A 111 -0.44 9.64 -27.70
C LEU A 111 0.43 10.78 -28.22
N MET A 112 1.69 10.83 -27.81
CA MET A 112 2.60 11.94 -28.14
C MET A 112 3.35 11.74 -29.47
N GLY A 113 3.43 10.52 -30.00
CA GLY A 113 4.26 10.15 -31.15
C GLY A 113 5.73 9.96 -30.78
N GLU A 114 6.48 9.25 -31.63
CA GLU A 114 7.87 8.88 -31.34
C GLU A 114 8.85 10.07 -31.26
N GLU A 115 8.53 11.19 -31.92
CA GLU A 115 9.41 12.37 -31.94
C GLU A 115 9.49 13.11 -30.60
N ASP A 116 8.44 13.04 -29.76
CA ASP A 116 8.39 13.69 -28.46
C ASP A 116 8.99 12.85 -27.32
N LEU A 117 9.09 11.53 -27.50
CA LEU A 117 9.70 10.62 -26.49
C LEU A 117 11.18 10.90 -26.27
N GLY A 118 11.92 11.33 -27.29
CA GLY A 118 13.33 11.73 -27.17
C GLY A 118 13.56 12.94 -26.25
N ARG A 119 12.58 13.83 -26.15
CA ARG A 119 12.65 15.01 -25.26
C ARG A 119 12.39 14.68 -23.79
N VAL A 120 11.53 13.72 -23.51
CA VAL A 120 11.21 13.32 -22.11
C VAL A 120 12.37 12.57 -21.49
N HIS A 121 13.10 11.74 -22.24
CA HIS A 121 14.29 11.05 -21.76
C HIS A 121 15.45 11.99 -21.42
N SER A 122 15.56 13.13 -22.09
CA SER A 122 16.62 14.11 -21.80
C SER A 122 16.36 14.93 -20.54
N LEU A 123 15.13 14.99 -20.04
CA LEU A 123 14.76 15.70 -18.80
C LEU A 123 14.88 14.82 -17.55
N GLY A 124 14.98 13.49 -17.70
CA GLY A 124 15.09 12.53 -16.59
C GLY A 124 16.50 12.33 -16.00
N GLY A 125 17.51 13.00 -16.59
CA GLY A 125 18.92 12.83 -16.23
C GLY A 125 19.43 13.63 -15.02
N HIS A 126 18.57 14.34 -14.28
CA HIS A 126 18.97 15.00 -13.04
C HIS A 126 18.50 14.14 -11.87
N ALA A 127 19.38 13.23 -11.46
CA ALA A 127 19.27 12.56 -10.17
C ALA A 127 19.12 13.61 -9.06
N CYS A 128 17.99 13.57 -8.36
CA CYS A 128 17.87 14.23 -7.06
C CYS A 128 18.82 13.54 -6.09
N ASN A 129 20.02 14.11 -5.94
CA ASN A 129 20.84 13.93 -4.75
C ASN A 129 20.28 14.87 -3.68
N LEU A 130 19.48 14.36 -2.76
CA LEU A 130 19.25 14.90 -1.43
C LEU A 130 19.23 13.75 -0.43
#